data_5760930fac9a69f7a36045e6d34ca1f2
#
_entry.id   5760930fac9a69f7a36045e6d34ca1f2
#
_cell.length_a   1.000
_cell.length_b   1.000
_cell.length_c   1.000
_cell.angle_alpha   90.00
_cell.angle_beta   90.00
_cell.angle_gamma   90.00
#
_symmetry.space_group_name_H-M   'P 1'
#
loop_
_entity.id
_entity.type
_entity.pdbx_description
1 polymer ?
#
loop_
_entity_poly.entity_id
_entity_poly.type
_entity_poly.pdbx_seq_one_letter_code
_entity_poly.pdbx_strand_id
1 'polypeptide(L)'
;MGGLFDSEPTFSPMNATFSRCAAIFTLIATLVLASCVTHPAASDRPAVLLVSIDAFRPDYLERGVTPNLLALAGDGARATYMLPSFPSLTFPNHYTLVTGRVPDHHGIVNNTMNDPVLGKFSLGNHDATSDGRWWSDAEPIWVTAQKDGLHTATMFWPGTEAAIHGVRPDHWIPFDDSLTSRARVDKLLSWIDEPGPKPAFDTLYFDAVDHAGHAFGPDSPEVNAALREVDDALGYLVAELRRRGLYDRTNLVVVSDHGMADVPVGNIVFADEETDLDALDPVAFGVVSAFNPKPGVDASAAEARLLGPHAHMRCYRKQDLPPRLNYGKHPRVPALICMADTGWAIISHEALARRTVPMSRGEHGYDNLEPTMRALFVARGPSIRRGVTLAPFPNVDVYPLLAYLLGIDPLPNDGHLDDLRAALVAPPH
;
A
#
# COMPACT_ATOMS: atom_id res chain seq x y z
N MET A 1 58.28 -25.19 -65.02
CA MET A 1 58.30 -26.62 -65.24
C MET A 1 56.87 -27.08 -64.89
N GLY A 2 56.04 -27.25 -65.79
CA GLY A 2 55.77 -28.29 -66.77
C GLY A 2 54.65 -29.07 -66.13
N GLY A 3 53.59 -29.26 -66.72
CA GLY A 3 52.85 -29.42 -67.97
C GLY A 3 51.61 -30.20 -67.68
N LEU A 4 50.51 -29.81 -68.12
CA LEU A 4 49.80 -30.19 -69.36
C LEU A 4 49.06 -31.55 -69.33
N PHE A 5 47.86 -31.45 -69.88
CA PHE A 5 47.00 -32.30 -70.71
C PHE A 5 45.79 -32.87 -69.98
N ASP A 6 44.61 -32.40 -70.26
CA ASP A 6 43.71 -32.60 -71.40
C ASP A 6 43.10 -34.01 -71.40
N SER A 7 41.79 -34.09 -71.33
CA SER A 7 40.90 -34.46 -72.45
C SER A 7 39.51 -34.91 -71.98
N GLU A 8 38.51 -34.21 -72.46
CA GLU A 8 37.21 -34.83 -72.74
C GLU A 8 37.30 -35.83 -73.90
N PRO A 9 36.40 -36.74 -74.17
CA PRO A 9 35.09 -36.34 -74.71
C PRO A 9 33.89 -37.32 -74.55
N THR A 10 32.73 -36.79 -74.73
CA THR A 10 31.66 -37.08 -75.70
C THR A 10 30.65 -38.22 -75.49
N PHE A 11 29.36 -37.74 -75.67
CA PHE A 11 28.15 -38.31 -76.33
C PHE A 11 27.40 -39.51 -75.74
N SER A 12 26.18 -39.28 -75.29
CA SER A 12 24.84 -39.26 -75.90
C SER A 12 24.16 -40.63 -76.19
N PRO A 13 22.84 -40.70 -76.46
CA PRO A 13 21.74 -40.78 -75.52
C PRO A 13 20.95 -42.10 -75.74
N MET A 14 19.95 -42.36 -74.92
CA MET A 14 18.68 -42.96 -75.43
C MET A 14 17.59 -43.22 -74.36
N ASN A 15 16.56 -42.53 -74.58
CA ASN A 15 15.12 -42.91 -74.54
C ASN A 15 14.54 -43.84 -73.46
N ALA A 16 13.66 -43.17 -72.68
CA ALA A 16 12.23 -43.42 -72.56
C ALA A 16 11.75 -44.75 -71.87
N THR A 17 11.02 -44.59 -70.80
CA THR A 17 9.56 -44.84 -70.84
C THR A 17 8.91 -44.63 -69.47
N PHE A 18 7.79 -43.97 -69.48
CA PHE A 18 6.76 -43.72 -68.49
C PHE A 18 6.60 -44.74 -67.37
N SER A 19 6.50 -44.26 -66.11
CA SER A 19 5.45 -44.72 -65.23
C SER A 19 5.06 -43.57 -64.24
N ARG A 20 3.77 -43.22 -64.29
CA ARG A 20 3.08 -42.26 -63.43
C ARG A 20 2.91 -42.87 -62.05
N CYS A 21 3.43 -42.22 -61.03
CA CYS A 21 2.90 -42.34 -59.67
C CYS A 21 2.78 -40.93 -59.09
N ALA A 22 1.54 -40.47 -59.02
CA ALA A 22 1.18 -39.23 -58.36
C ALA A 22 1.29 -39.42 -56.83
N ALA A 23 2.26 -38.80 -56.22
CA ALA A 23 2.31 -38.67 -54.79
C ALA A 23 1.69 -37.30 -54.43
N ILE A 24 0.48 -37.37 -53.89
CA ILE A 24 -0.24 -36.23 -53.29
C ILE A 24 0.45 -35.87 -52.01
N PHE A 25 1.25 -34.79 -51.99
CA PHE A 25 1.70 -34.18 -50.76
C PHE A 25 0.56 -33.32 -50.21
N THR A 26 -0.15 -33.90 -49.23
CA THR A 26 -1.11 -33.16 -48.41
C THR A 26 -0.34 -32.26 -47.44
N LEU A 27 -0.22 -30.98 -47.77
CA LEU A 27 0.32 -29.95 -46.91
C LEU A 27 -0.74 -29.66 -45.83
N ILE A 28 -0.61 -30.29 -44.64
CA ILE A 28 -1.39 -29.89 -43.46
C ILE A 28 -0.82 -28.61 -42.94
N ALA A 29 -1.41 -27.50 -43.37
CA ALA A 29 -1.20 -26.18 -42.74
C ALA A 29 -1.95 -26.21 -41.41
N THR A 30 -1.25 -26.49 -40.32
CA THR A 30 -1.74 -26.24 -38.95
C THR A 30 -1.83 -24.75 -38.76
N LEU A 31 -3.02 -24.18 -38.94
CA LEU A 31 -3.35 -22.83 -38.44
C LEU A 31 -3.30 -22.89 -36.93
N VAL A 32 -2.21 -22.47 -36.37
CA VAL A 32 -2.15 -22.03 -34.95
C VAL A 32 -2.94 -20.74 -34.87
N LEU A 33 -4.21 -20.84 -34.51
CA LEU A 33 -5.01 -19.70 -34.03
C LEU A 33 -4.38 -19.26 -32.70
N ALA A 34 -3.37 -18.40 -32.76
CA ALA A 34 -2.98 -17.58 -31.66
C ALA A 34 -4.21 -16.72 -31.36
N SER A 35 -4.98 -17.08 -30.35
CA SER A 35 -5.96 -16.20 -29.74
C SER A 35 -5.18 -15.00 -29.17
N CYS A 36 -5.01 -13.98 -29.99
CA CYS A 36 -4.65 -12.67 -29.48
C CYS A 36 -5.78 -12.25 -28.55
N VAL A 37 -5.60 -12.44 -27.25
CA VAL A 37 -6.39 -11.73 -26.26
C VAL A 37 -6.06 -10.25 -26.52
N THR A 38 -6.90 -9.60 -27.31
CA THR A 38 -6.79 -8.15 -27.50
C THR A 38 -7.13 -7.50 -26.16
N HIS A 39 -6.11 -7.15 -25.39
CA HIS A 39 -6.30 -6.23 -24.29
C HIS A 39 -6.87 -4.93 -24.89
N PRO A 40 -7.94 -4.36 -24.32
CA PRO A 40 -8.43 -3.06 -24.75
C PRO A 40 -7.26 -2.07 -24.79
N ALA A 41 -7.20 -1.22 -25.80
CA ALA A 41 -6.19 -0.16 -25.85
C ALA A 41 -6.24 0.65 -24.54
N ALA A 42 -5.10 1.09 -24.05
CA ALA A 42 -4.98 1.81 -22.77
C ALA A 42 -5.94 3.01 -22.64
N SER A 43 -6.40 3.55 -23.77
CA SER A 43 -7.38 4.66 -23.85
C SER A 43 -8.83 4.29 -23.48
N ASP A 44 -9.19 3.00 -23.46
CA ASP A 44 -10.57 2.55 -23.24
C ASP A 44 -10.81 2.01 -21.83
N ARG A 45 -9.77 1.81 -21.04
CA ARG A 45 -9.89 1.34 -19.65
C ARG A 45 -10.27 2.49 -18.73
N PRO A 46 -11.16 2.24 -17.73
CA PRO A 46 -11.40 3.21 -16.66
C PRO A 46 -10.12 3.45 -15.86
N ALA A 47 -9.85 4.73 -15.55
CA ALA A 47 -8.78 5.07 -14.62
C ALA A 47 -9.09 4.55 -13.20
N VAL A 48 -8.06 4.38 -12.39
CA VAL A 48 -8.17 4.00 -10.98
C VAL A 48 -7.60 5.13 -10.13
N LEU A 49 -8.43 5.72 -9.28
CA LEU A 49 -8.02 6.73 -8.31
C LEU A 49 -8.14 6.14 -6.90
N LEU A 50 -7.00 5.91 -6.26
CA LEU A 50 -6.90 5.45 -4.88
C LEU A 50 -6.76 6.66 -3.94
N VAL A 51 -7.76 6.86 -3.09
CA VAL A 51 -7.77 7.94 -2.09
C VAL A 51 -7.58 7.33 -0.72
N SER A 52 -6.62 7.84 0.06
CA SER A 52 -6.48 7.51 1.47
C SER A 52 -6.89 8.68 2.34
N ILE A 53 -7.70 8.39 3.35
CA ILE A 53 -8.02 9.30 4.46
C ILE A 53 -7.43 8.66 5.71
N ASP A 54 -6.25 9.14 6.13
CA ASP A 54 -5.50 8.60 7.25
C ASP A 54 -6.33 8.53 8.53
N ALA A 55 -6.25 7.41 9.24
CA ALA A 55 -6.96 7.13 10.49
C ALA A 55 -8.50 7.22 10.44
N PHE A 56 -9.11 7.11 9.25
CA PHE A 56 -10.57 7.16 9.13
C PHE A 56 -11.21 5.84 9.57
N ARG A 57 -11.84 5.83 10.74
CA ARG A 57 -12.58 4.68 11.27
C ARG A 57 -13.91 4.48 10.52
N PRO A 58 -14.36 3.24 10.30
CA PRO A 58 -15.63 2.98 9.60
C PRO A 58 -16.86 3.65 10.27
N ASP A 59 -16.88 3.75 11.62
CA ASP A 59 -17.97 4.39 12.36
C ASP A 59 -18.05 5.92 12.17
N TYR A 60 -17.00 6.55 11.63
CA TYR A 60 -17.05 7.98 11.29
C TYR A 60 -18.04 8.29 10.17
N LEU A 61 -18.34 7.31 9.29
CA LEU A 61 -19.41 7.45 8.28
C LEU A 61 -20.80 7.71 8.90
N GLU A 62 -21.04 7.21 10.11
CA GLU A 62 -22.34 7.31 10.77
C GLU A 62 -22.46 8.59 11.65
N ARG A 63 -21.41 9.42 11.71
CA ARG A 63 -21.43 10.68 12.48
C ARG A 63 -22.25 11.81 11.83
N GLY A 64 -22.68 11.63 10.58
CA GLY A 64 -23.47 12.63 9.84
C GLY A 64 -22.68 13.85 9.38
N VAL A 65 -21.34 13.76 9.36
CA VAL A 65 -20.44 14.86 8.99
C VAL A 65 -19.69 14.61 7.66
N THR A 66 -19.92 13.46 7.03
CA THR A 66 -19.27 13.05 5.78
C THR A 66 -20.29 12.64 4.70
N PRO A 67 -21.20 13.56 4.28
CA PRO A 67 -22.29 13.24 3.35
C PRO A 67 -21.80 12.86 1.95
N ASN A 68 -20.67 13.41 1.47
CA ASN A 68 -20.12 13.09 0.16
C ASN A 68 -19.57 11.67 0.11
N LEU A 69 -18.80 11.27 1.13
CA LEU A 69 -18.26 9.92 1.26
C LEU A 69 -19.39 8.89 1.46
N LEU A 70 -20.41 9.23 2.27
CA LEU A 70 -21.57 8.37 2.45
C LEU A 70 -22.35 8.19 1.13
N ALA A 71 -22.46 9.24 0.30
CA ALA A 71 -23.07 9.15 -1.02
C ALA A 71 -22.26 8.26 -1.97
N LEU A 72 -20.93 8.33 -1.94
CA LEU A 72 -20.06 7.42 -2.69
C LEU A 72 -20.26 5.96 -2.26
N ALA A 73 -20.34 5.70 -0.96
CA ALA A 73 -20.61 4.38 -0.42
C ALA A 73 -21.97 3.82 -0.88
N GLY A 74 -23.01 4.67 -0.99
CA GLY A 74 -24.32 4.30 -1.51
C GLY A 74 -24.36 4.08 -3.03
N ASP A 75 -23.54 4.81 -3.79
CA ASP A 75 -23.42 4.67 -5.26
C ASP A 75 -22.39 3.58 -5.67
N GLY A 76 -21.83 2.86 -4.72
CA GLY A 76 -20.82 1.85 -4.94
C GLY A 76 -20.91 0.68 -3.98
N ALA A 77 -19.76 0.23 -3.52
CA ALA A 77 -19.58 -0.82 -2.52
C ALA A 77 -18.83 -0.27 -1.30
N ARG A 78 -19.18 -0.72 -0.10
CA ARG A 78 -18.43 -0.47 1.12
C ARG A 78 -18.18 -1.77 1.87
N ALA A 79 -17.11 -1.84 2.65
CA ALA A 79 -16.94 -2.91 3.61
C ALA A 79 -17.54 -2.53 4.98
N THR A 80 -17.91 -3.53 5.76
CA THR A 80 -18.22 -3.32 7.18
C THR A 80 -17.03 -2.69 7.88
N TYR A 81 -15.82 -3.20 7.60
CA TYR A 81 -14.53 -2.60 7.88
C TYR A 81 -13.45 -3.31 7.07
N MET A 82 -12.31 -2.68 6.90
CA MET A 82 -11.09 -3.28 6.43
C MET A 82 -10.15 -3.52 7.63
N LEU A 83 -9.50 -4.67 7.66
CA LEU A 83 -8.57 -5.04 8.73
C LEU A 83 -7.16 -4.59 8.34
N PRO A 84 -6.51 -3.67 9.08
CA PRO A 84 -5.14 -3.28 8.79
C PRO A 84 -4.16 -4.41 9.10
N SER A 85 -2.98 -4.36 8.49
CA SER A 85 -1.85 -5.22 8.87
C SER A 85 -1.22 -4.74 10.18
N PHE A 86 -0.62 -5.65 10.93
CA PHE A 86 0.13 -5.29 12.13
C PHE A 86 1.58 -4.89 11.78
N PRO A 87 2.12 -3.82 12.41
CA PRO A 87 1.46 -2.87 13.29
C PRO A 87 0.53 -1.93 12.52
N SER A 88 -0.58 -1.49 13.17
CA SER A 88 -1.58 -0.61 12.54
C SER A 88 -1.05 0.83 12.45
N LEU A 89 0.05 1.01 11.73
CA LEU A 89 0.81 2.25 11.54
C LEU A 89 0.76 2.73 10.09
N THR A 90 0.93 4.02 9.88
CA THR A 90 0.75 4.72 8.60
C THR A 90 1.59 4.12 7.47
N PHE A 91 2.93 4.16 7.58
CA PHE A 91 3.79 3.71 6.49
C PHE A 91 3.68 2.22 6.19
N PRO A 92 3.69 1.31 7.19
CA PRO A 92 3.44 -0.09 6.95
C PRO A 92 2.15 -0.36 6.19
N ASN A 93 1.03 0.26 6.61
CA ASN A 93 -0.28 -0.03 6.01
C ASN A 93 -0.47 0.62 4.65
N HIS A 94 0.01 1.85 4.44
CA HIS A 94 -0.02 2.44 3.10
C HIS A 94 0.79 1.63 2.09
N TYR A 95 1.94 1.09 2.50
CA TYR A 95 2.73 0.25 1.60
C TYR A 95 2.10 -1.13 1.39
N THR A 96 1.43 -1.68 2.40
CA THR A 96 0.60 -2.90 2.27
C THR A 96 -0.51 -2.71 1.22
N LEU A 97 -1.25 -1.60 1.26
CA LEU A 97 -2.36 -1.30 0.33
C LEU A 97 -1.94 -1.32 -1.14
N VAL A 98 -0.70 -0.94 -1.45
CA VAL A 98 -0.20 -0.80 -2.82
C VAL A 98 0.76 -1.91 -3.25
N THR A 99 1.10 -2.83 -2.36
CA THR A 99 1.95 -4.00 -2.65
C THR A 99 1.25 -5.34 -2.43
N GLY A 100 0.14 -5.33 -1.67
CA GLY A 100 -0.57 -6.54 -1.24
C GLY A 100 0.24 -7.44 -0.32
N ARG A 101 1.32 -6.92 0.30
CA ARG A 101 2.21 -7.67 1.18
C ARG A 101 2.11 -7.16 2.61
N VAL A 102 2.24 -8.06 3.57
CA VAL A 102 2.33 -7.67 5.00
C VAL A 102 3.69 -7.02 5.30
N PRO A 103 3.82 -6.23 6.38
CA PRO A 103 5.08 -5.55 6.74
C PRO A 103 6.31 -6.44 6.79
N ASP A 104 6.16 -7.68 7.23
CA ASP A 104 7.24 -8.70 7.24
C ASP A 104 7.73 -9.09 5.85
N HIS A 105 6.94 -8.85 4.81
CA HIS A 105 7.26 -9.22 3.43
C HIS A 105 7.66 -8.02 2.57
N HIS A 106 7.22 -6.80 2.90
CA HIS A 106 7.58 -5.60 2.15
C HIS A 106 8.63 -4.72 2.85
N GLY A 107 9.05 -5.06 4.07
CA GLY A 107 10.19 -4.46 4.75
C GLY A 107 9.97 -3.09 5.38
N ILE A 108 8.82 -2.44 5.21
CA ILE A 108 8.43 -1.23 5.95
C ILE A 108 7.72 -1.68 7.21
N VAL A 109 8.51 -2.02 8.22
CA VAL A 109 8.01 -2.72 9.42
C VAL A 109 7.48 -1.78 10.50
N ASN A 110 7.84 -0.50 10.44
CA ASN A 110 7.41 0.52 11.40
C ASN A 110 7.59 1.91 10.77
N ASN A 111 6.98 2.95 11.34
CA ASN A 111 7.23 4.35 10.99
C ASN A 111 8.64 4.81 11.38
N THR A 112 9.27 4.12 12.33
CA THR A 112 10.67 4.30 12.74
C THR A 112 11.33 2.93 12.84
N MET A 113 12.38 2.69 12.08
CA MET A 113 13.06 1.39 12.01
C MET A 113 14.55 1.54 11.73
N ASN A 114 15.30 0.50 12.00
CA ASN A 114 16.73 0.41 11.71
C ASN A 114 17.01 -0.71 10.71
N ASP A 115 17.91 -0.46 9.80
CA ASP A 115 18.46 -1.45 8.88
C ASP A 115 19.98 -1.52 9.08
N PRO A 116 20.59 -2.71 9.15
CA PRO A 116 22.03 -2.84 9.41
C PRO A 116 22.92 -2.23 8.32
N VAL A 117 22.38 -2.05 7.11
CA VAL A 117 23.11 -1.48 5.95
C VAL A 117 22.68 -0.04 5.67
N LEU A 118 21.39 0.25 5.74
CA LEU A 118 20.84 1.55 5.37
C LEU A 118 20.81 2.55 6.53
N GLY A 119 20.95 2.08 7.77
CA GLY A 119 20.91 2.93 8.96
C GLY A 119 19.51 3.14 9.52
N LYS A 120 19.15 4.40 9.84
CA LYS A 120 17.91 4.75 10.48
C LYS A 120 16.88 5.31 9.50
N PHE A 121 15.65 4.85 9.62
CA PHE A 121 14.49 5.38 8.92
C PHE A 121 13.51 6.01 9.91
N SER A 122 12.93 7.14 9.53
CA SER A 122 11.76 7.71 10.21
C SER A 122 10.93 8.52 9.21
N LEU A 123 9.65 8.76 9.52
CA LEU A 123 8.73 9.54 8.69
C LEU A 123 9.30 10.90 8.25
N GLY A 124 9.95 11.63 9.17
CA GLY A 124 10.51 12.96 8.92
C GLY A 124 11.91 12.95 8.30
N ASN A 125 12.50 11.77 8.02
CA ASN A 125 13.80 11.67 7.38
C ASN A 125 13.66 11.56 5.86
N HIS A 126 13.62 12.69 5.15
CA HIS A 126 13.44 12.73 3.69
C HIS A 126 14.55 12.01 2.92
N ASP A 127 15.76 11.97 3.41
CA ASP A 127 16.84 11.19 2.78
C ASP A 127 16.54 9.69 2.80
N ALA A 128 15.97 9.20 3.89
CA ALA A 128 15.58 7.80 4.01
C ALA A 128 14.29 7.51 3.22
N THR A 129 13.25 8.34 3.33
CA THR A 129 11.97 8.11 2.65
C THR A 129 12.07 8.19 1.12
N SER A 130 13.03 8.96 0.59
CA SER A 130 13.31 9.06 -0.85
C SER A 130 14.32 8.04 -1.39
N ASP A 131 14.95 7.23 -0.53
CA ASP A 131 15.89 6.18 -0.93
C ASP A 131 15.13 4.89 -1.26
N GLY A 132 15.10 4.53 -2.56
CA GLY A 132 14.39 3.35 -3.07
C GLY A 132 14.82 2.01 -2.43
N ARG A 133 15.99 1.94 -1.80
CA ARG A 133 16.48 0.72 -1.14
C ARG A 133 15.64 0.33 0.08
N TRP A 134 15.02 1.29 0.77
CA TRP A 134 14.13 1.01 1.88
C TRP A 134 12.85 0.27 1.44
N TRP A 135 12.41 0.52 0.20
CA TRP A 135 11.15 0.07 -0.38
C TRP A 135 11.30 -1.16 -1.30
N SER A 136 12.54 -1.64 -1.51
CA SER A 136 12.87 -2.60 -2.56
C SER A 136 12.43 -4.05 -2.29
N ASP A 137 11.95 -4.38 -1.07
CA ASP A 137 11.50 -5.73 -0.74
C ASP A 137 10.13 -6.07 -1.34
N ALA A 138 9.40 -5.06 -1.85
CA ALA A 138 8.19 -5.22 -2.63
C ALA A 138 8.08 -4.15 -3.72
N GLU A 139 7.30 -4.43 -4.76
CA GLU A 139 7.04 -3.48 -5.84
C GLU A 139 5.62 -2.92 -5.73
N PRO A 140 5.46 -1.60 -5.59
CA PRO A 140 4.14 -1.00 -5.49
C PRO A 140 3.46 -0.92 -6.85
N ILE A 141 2.12 -0.88 -6.84
CA ILE A 141 1.27 -0.94 -8.02
C ILE A 141 1.60 0.10 -9.10
N TRP A 142 2.04 1.31 -8.73
CA TRP A 142 2.43 2.34 -9.72
C TRP A 142 3.68 1.97 -10.50
N VAL A 143 4.61 1.23 -9.91
CA VAL A 143 5.81 0.72 -10.60
C VAL A 143 5.43 -0.37 -11.59
N THR A 144 4.61 -1.34 -11.15
CA THR A 144 4.11 -2.40 -12.03
C THR A 144 3.29 -1.83 -13.18
N ALA A 145 2.39 -0.87 -12.90
CA ALA A 145 1.59 -0.20 -13.91
C ALA A 145 2.46 0.50 -14.98
N GLN A 146 3.51 1.23 -14.58
CA GLN A 146 4.42 1.87 -15.53
C GLN A 146 5.23 0.88 -16.35
N LYS A 147 5.68 -0.23 -15.75
CA LYS A 147 6.35 -1.31 -16.49
C LYS A 147 5.43 -1.96 -17.52
N ASP A 148 4.12 -1.92 -17.28
CA ASP A 148 3.08 -2.40 -18.20
C ASP A 148 2.64 -1.31 -19.22
N GLY A 149 3.34 -0.17 -19.24
CA GLY A 149 3.11 0.94 -20.19
C GLY A 149 1.98 1.89 -19.81
N LEU A 150 1.48 1.84 -18.57
CA LEU A 150 0.47 2.76 -18.06
C LEU A 150 1.15 3.99 -17.44
N HIS A 151 0.47 5.14 -17.48
CA HIS A 151 0.90 6.38 -16.82
C HIS A 151 0.34 6.45 -15.40
N THR A 152 1.11 7.04 -14.48
CA THR A 152 0.75 7.14 -13.07
C THR A 152 1.00 8.53 -12.51
N ALA A 153 0.12 8.98 -11.58
CA ALA A 153 0.29 10.21 -10.84
C ALA A 153 0.01 9.98 -9.35
N THR A 154 0.88 10.49 -8.49
CA THR A 154 0.75 10.25 -7.05
C THR A 154 0.78 11.57 -6.28
N MET A 155 -0.41 11.97 -5.81
CA MET A 155 -0.55 13.12 -4.93
C MET A 155 -0.41 12.67 -3.49
N PHE A 156 0.84 12.59 -3.07
CA PHE A 156 1.34 11.97 -1.85
C PHE A 156 0.98 10.47 -1.75
N TRP A 157 1.84 9.73 -1.19
CA TRP A 157 1.70 8.35 -0.72
C TRP A 157 3.07 7.88 -0.24
N PRO A 158 3.18 7.18 0.90
CA PRO A 158 4.45 6.62 1.34
C PRO A 158 5.16 5.80 0.27
N GLY A 159 6.40 6.16 -0.07
CA GLY A 159 7.21 5.51 -1.09
C GLY A 159 7.22 6.16 -2.47
N THR A 160 6.31 7.11 -2.78
CA THR A 160 6.25 7.72 -4.14
C THR A 160 7.40 8.68 -4.43
N GLU A 161 8.07 9.20 -3.42
CA GLU A 161 9.27 10.04 -3.54
C GLU A 161 10.52 9.25 -3.93
N ALA A 162 10.46 7.93 -3.75
CA ALA A 162 11.57 7.04 -4.01
C ALA A 162 11.54 6.44 -5.41
N ALA A 163 12.73 6.26 -6.03
CA ALA A 163 12.86 5.50 -7.26
C ALA A 163 12.90 3.99 -6.92
N ILE A 164 11.71 3.39 -6.72
CA ILE A 164 11.60 1.99 -6.35
C ILE A 164 11.85 1.12 -7.59
N HIS A 165 12.81 0.19 -7.50
CA HIS A 165 13.29 -0.58 -8.65
C HIS A 165 13.67 0.30 -9.86
N GLY A 166 14.14 1.53 -9.59
CA GLY A 166 14.54 2.50 -10.61
C GLY A 166 13.40 3.29 -11.24
N VAL A 167 12.15 3.10 -10.79
CA VAL A 167 10.95 3.73 -11.35
C VAL A 167 10.30 4.65 -10.33
N ARG A 168 9.87 5.83 -10.78
CA ARG A 168 9.00 6.76 -10.04
C ARG A 168 7.70 6.98 -10.81
N PRO A 169 6.62 7.43 -10.16
CA PRO A 169 5.43 7.90 -10.86
C PRO A 169 5.78 9.00 -11.89
N ASP A 170 5.02 9.11 -12.98
CA ASP A 170 5.24 10.17 -13.98
C ASP A 170 5.02 11.56 -13.37
N HIS A 171 4.01 11.66 -12.50
CA HIS A 171 3.73 12.88 -11.73
C HIS A 171 3.75 12.58 -10.23
N TRP A 172 4.54 13.34 -9.51
CA TRP A 172 4.64 13.31 -8.06
C TRP A 172 5.25 14.61 -7.54
N ILE A 173 5.07 14.90 -6.26
CA ILE A 173 5.78 15.97 -5.55
C ILE A 173 6.20 15.46 -4.17
N PRO A 174 7.26 16.03 -3.56
CA PRO A 174 7.60 15.75 -2.17
C PRO A 174 6.42 16.05 -1.24
N PHE A 175 6.31 15.28 -0.16
CA PHE A 175 5.26 15.50 0.85
C PHE A 175 5.39 16.91 1.45
N ASP A 176 4.27 17.60 1.49
CA ASP A 176 4.13 18.96 2.04
C ASP A 176 2.82 19.01 2.85
N ASP A 177 2.94 19.01 4.17
CA ASP A 177 1.83 19.05 5.12
C ASP A 177 1.11 20.43 5.15
N SER A 178 1.74 21.47 4.61
CA SER A 178 1.12 22.78 4.47
C SER A 178 0.04 22.86 3.38
N LEU A 179 0.00 21.88 2.45
CA LEU A 179 -1.02 21.82 1.42
C LEU A 179 -2.35 21.34 1.99
N THR A 180 -3.36 22.23 1.92
CA THR A 180 -4.73 21.89 2.32
C THR A 180 -5.29 20.71 1.50
N SER A 181 -6.28 19.99 2.04
CA SER A 181 -6.98 18.92 1.34
C SER A 181 -7.48 19.34 -0.03
N ARG A 182 -8.01 20.57 -0.14
CA ARG A 182 -8.44 21.17 -1.42
C ARG A 182 -7.29 21.38 -2.41
N ALA A 183 -6.15 21.91 -1.95
CA ALA A 183 -4.99 22.17 -2.79
C ALA A 183 -4.40 20.85 -3.35
N ARG A 184 -4.45 19.76 -2.58
CA ARG A 184 -4.05 18.42 -3.03
C ARG A 184 -4.94 17.93 -4.18
N VAL A 185 -6.27 18.13 -4.08
CA VAL A 185 -7.21 17.83 -5.18
C VAL A 185 -6.90 18.67 -6.42
N ASP A 186 -6.71 19.99 -6.25
CA ASP A 186 -6.39 20.89 -7.37
C ASP A 186 -5.10 20.47 -8.08
N LYS A 187 -4.08 20.03 -7.32
CA LYS A 187 -2.81 19.55 -7.89
C LYS A 187 -3.00 18.28 -8.69
N LEU A 188 -3.71 17.29 -8.16
CA LEU A 188 -4.05 16.05 -8.88
C LEU A 188 -4.80 16.37 -10.18
N LEU A 189 -5.83 17.21 -10.12
CA LEU A 189 -6.62 17.60 -11.28
C LEU A 189 -5.77 18.33 -12.33
N SER A 190 -4.76 19.12 -11.92
CA SER A 190 -3.84 19.77 -12.85
C SER A 190 -3.06 18.76 -13.68
N TRP A 191 -2.62 17.64 -13.11
CA TRP A 191 -1.94 16.57 -13.85
C TRP A 191 -2.90 15.82 -14.79
N ILE A 192 -4.14 15.59 -14.34
CA ILE A 192 -5.18 15.01 -15.20
C ILE A 192 -5.51 15.92 -16.41
N ASP A 193 -5.42 17.23 -16.24
CA ASP A 193 -5.71 18.20 -17.29
C ASP A 193 -4.52 18.43 -18.26
N GLU A 194 -3.31 17.99 -17.96
CA GLU A 194 -2.14 18.14 -18.84
C GLU A 194 -2.36 17.51 -20.22
N PRO A 195 -1.84 18.10 -21.30
CA PRO A 195 -1.90 17.49 -22.62
C PRO A 195 -1.11 16.16 -22.68
N GLY A 196 -1.66 15.17 -23.38
CA GLY A 196 -0.98 13.89 -23.58
C GLY A 196 -1.69 12.70 -22.96
N PRO A 197 -0.99 11.57 -22.77
CA PRO A 197 -1.55 10.40 -22.11
C PRO A 197 -1.99 10.73 -20.69
N LYS A 198 -3.18 10.23 -20.31
CA LYS A 198 -3.73 10.47 -18.98
C LYS A 198 -3.23 9.39 -18.01
N PRO A 199 -3.03 9.72 -16.73
CA PRO A 199 -2.75 8.69 -15.75
C PRO A 199 -3.88 7.65 -15.71
N ALA A 200 -3.49 6.39 -15.73
CA ALA A 200 -4.39 5.25 -15.53
C ALA A 200 -4.53 4.89 -14.06
N PHE A 201 -3.53 5.26 -13.27
CA PHE A 201 -3.52 5.08 -11.82
C PHE A 201 -3.10 6.39 -11.13
N ASP A 202 -3.95 6.84 -10.23
CA ASP A 202 -3.72 8.04 -9.42
C ASP A 202 -3.80 7.70 -7.93
N THR A 203 -3.02 8.41 -7.09
CA THR A 203 -3.23 8.43 -5.64
C THR A 203 -3.55 9.83 -5.14
N LEU A 204 -4.31 9.88 -4.03
CA LEU A 204 -4.58 11.12 -3.28
C LEU A 204 -4.61 10.79 -1.79
N TYR A 205 -3.85 11.54 -0.99
CA TYR A 205 -3.70 11.29 0.44
C TYR A 205 -4.10 12.51 1.27
N PHE A 206 -4.89 12.26 2.32
CA PHE A 206 -5.34 13.24 3.31
C PHE A 206 -4.94 12.78 4.72
N ASP A 207 -4.22 13.62 5.45
CA ASP A 207 -3.68 13.41 6.80
C ASP A 207 -4.45 14.16 7.91
N ALA A 208 -5.38 15.03 7.55
CA ALA A 208 -6.03 15.94 8.50
C ALA A 208 -6.77 15.22 9.64
N VAL A 209 -7.38 14.05 9.36
CA VAL A 209 -8.15 13.30 10.37
C VAL A 209 -7.22 12.64 11.38
N ASP A 210 -6.10 12.08 10.93
CA ASP A 210 -5.06 11.52 11.78
C ASP A 210 -4.43 12.59 12.70
N HIS A 211 -4.02 13.72 12.12
CA HIS A 211 -3.46 14.83 12.88
C HIS A 211 -4.41 15.33 13.97
N ALA A 212 -5.70 15.50 13.64
CA ALA A 212 -6.70 15.90 14.62
C ALA A 212 -6.90 14.81 15.69
N GLY A 213 -6.89 13.52 15.29
CA GLY A 213 -6.97 12.38 16.19
C GLY A 213 -5.85 12.36 17.21
N HIS A 214 -4.61 12.53 16.77
CA HIS A 214 -3.45 12.62 17.65
C HIS A 214 -3.52 13.81 18.61
N ALA A 215 -3.90 14.98 18.11
CA ALA A 215 -3.88 16.20 18.91
C ALA A 215 -5.02 16.27 19.94
N PHE A 216 -6.21 15.79 19.60
CA PHE A 216 -7.45 16.05 20.36
C PHE A 216 -8.21 14.77 20.78
N GLY A 217 -7.82 13.60 20.26
CA GLY A 217 -8.53 12.33 20.46
C GLY A 217 -9.62 12.08 19.42
N PRO A 218 -9.95 10.80 19.16
CA PRO A 218 -10.79 10.38 18.03
C PRO A 218 -12.24 10.86 18.08
N ASP A 219 -12.74 11.20 19.26
CA ASP A 219 -14.15 11.59 19.46
C ASP A 219 -14.32 13.10 19.67
N SER A 220 -13.27 13.89 19.39
CA SER A 220 -13.25 15.33 19.56
C SER A 220 -14.06 16.09 18.50
N PRO A 221 -14.51 17.32 18.80
CA PRO A 221 -15.07 18.23 17.79
C PRO A 221 -14.09 18.56 16.66
N GLU A 222 -12.78 18.57 16.94
CA GLU A 222 -11.72 18.86 15.98
C GLU A 222 -11.60 17.73 14.95
N VAL A 223 -11.71 16.47 15.36
CA VAL A 223 -11.79 15.33 14.41
C VAL A 223 -13.04 15.47 13.55
N ASN A 224 -14.18 15.85 14.10
CA ASN A 224 -15.38 16.09 13.30
C ASN A 224 -15.21 17.27 12.33
N ALA A 225 -14.40 18.27 12.64
CA ALA A 225 -14.06 19.38 11.74
C ALA A 225 -13.14 18.89 10.61
N ALA A 226 -12.12 18.10 10.92
CA ALA A 226 -11.23 17.51 9.93
C ALA A 226 -11.98 16.54 8.98
N LEU A 227 -12.92 15.75 9.51
CA LEU A 227 -13.79 14.89 8.70
C LEU A 227 -14.61 15.69 7.68
N ARG A 228 -15.18 16.86 8.08
CA ARG A 228 -15.91 17.73 7.15
C ARG A 228 -14.98 18.32 6.09
N GLU A 229 -13.78 18.79 6.48
CA GLU A 229 -12.80 19.36 5.55
C GLU A 229 -12.43 18.36 4.45
N VAL A 230 -12.12 17.12 4.84
CA VAL A 230 -11.76 16.07 3.87
C VAL A 230 -12.96 15.65 3.03
N ASP A 231 -14.16 15.56 3.62
CA ASP A 231 -15.40 15.24 2.90
C ASP A 231 -15.75 16.32 1.87
N ASP A 232 -15.57 17.60 2.23
CA ASP A 232 -15.76 18.74 1.31
C ASP A 232 -14.75 18.68 0.14
N ALA A 233 -13.50 18.34 0.41
CA ALA A 233 -12.48 18.15 -0.63
C ALA A 233 -12.83 16.97 -1.55
N LEU A 234 -13.34 15.87 -0.99
CA LEU A 234 -13.82 14.72 -1.75
C LEU A 234 -15.04 15.06 -2.60
N GLY A 235 -15.99 15.80 -2.05
CA GLY A 235 -17.16 16.31 -2.78
C GLY A 235 -16.75 17.20 -3.95
N TYR A 236 -15.77 18.07 -3.75
CA TYR A 236 -15.18 18.89 -4.80
C TYR A 236 -14.51 18.04 -5.89
N LEU A 237 -13.70 17.05 -5.51
CA LEU A 237 -13.09 16.10 -6.46
C LEU A 237 -14.16 15.44 -7.34
N VAL A 238 -15.23 14.93 -6.73
CA VAL A 238 -16.34 14.29 -7.44
C VAL A 238 -17.01 15.27 -8.41
N ALA A 239 -17.28 16.52 -7.99
CA ALA A 239 -17.87 17.54 -8.84
C ALA A 239 -16.97 17.86 -10.04
N GLU A 240 -15.65 17.97 -9.84
CA GLU A 240 -14.68 18.26 -10.87
C GLU A 240 -14.47 17.09 -11.83
N LEU A 241 -14.52 15.84 -11.35
CA LEU A 241 -14.51 14.66 -12.22
C LEU A 241 -15.78 14.61 -13.09
N ARG A 242 -16.96 14.96 -12.53
CA ARG A 242 -18.21 15.06 -13.29
C ARG A 242 -18.12 16.16 -14.37
N ARG A 243 -17.61 17.34 -14.02
CA ARG A 243 -17.45 18.45 -14.96
C ARG A 243 -16.56 18.09 -16.15
N ARG A 244 -15.55 17.22 -15.93
CA ARG A 244 -14.64 16.70 -16.96
C ARG A 244 -15.19 15.49 -17.71
N GLY A 245 -16.34 14.94 -17.33
CA GLY A 245 -16.89 13.70 -17.92
C GLY A 245 -16.09 12.45 -17.53
N LEU A 246 -15.29 12.53 -16.44
CA LEU A 246 -14.41 11.46 -15.99
C LEU A 246 -15.05 10.62 -14.88
N TYR A 247 -16.07 11.12 -14.17
CA TYR A 247 -16.66 10.45 -13.00
C TYR A 247 -17.11 9.01 -13.31
N ASP A 248 -17.79 8.78 -14.45
CA ASP A 248 -18.27 7.45 -14.85
C ASP A 248 -17.23 6.62 -15.60
N ARG A 249 -16.01 7.16 -15.75
CA ARG A 249 -14.86 6.50 -16.35
C ARG A 249 -13.72 6.27 -15.36
N THR A 250 -13.94 6.52 -14.08
CA THR A 250 -12.96 6.35 -13.00
C THR A 250 -13.50 5.39 -11.95
N ASN A 251 -12.72 4.38 -11.63
CA ASN A 251 -12.90 3.57 -10.43
C ASN A 251 -12.25 4.34 -9.26
N LEU A 252 -13.07 4.88 -8.39
CA LEU A 252 -12.64 5.59 -7.19
C LEU A 252 -12.66 4.60 -6.01
N VAL A 253 -11.51 4.38 -5.40
CA VAL A 253 -11.33 3.53 -4.23
C VAL A 253 -10.88 4.42 -3.08
N VAL A 254 -11.69 4.53 -2.03
CA VAL A 254 -11.40 5.33 -0.83
C VAL A 254 -11.14 4.37 0.33
N VAL A 255 -9.98 4.50 0.94
CA VAL A 255 -9.52 3.67 2.04
C VAL A 255 -9.04 4.52 3.21
N SER A 256 -8.85 3.90 4.36
CA SER A 256 -7.87 4.34 5.35
C SER A 256 -6.84 3.24 5.58
N ASP A 257 -5.76 3.58 6.16
CA ASP A 257 -4.66 2.67 6.50
C ASP A 257 -4.88 2.00 7.86
N HIS A 258 -5.48 2.72 8.81
CA HIS A 258 -5.86 2.28 10.15
C HIS A 258 -6.99 3.15 10.71
N GLY A 259 -7.34 2.89 11.97
CA GLY A 259 -8.22 3.73 12.78
C GLY A 259 -7.45 4.53 13.83
N MET A 260 -8.12 4.93 14.92
CA MET A 260 -7.57 5.74 16.00
C MET A 260 -8.24 5.36 17.33
N ALA A 261 -7.45 5.14 18.38
CA ALA A 261 -7.93 4.89 19.74
C ALA A 261 -7.69 6.11 20.63
N ASP A 262 -8.58 6.38 21.58
CA ASP A 262 -8.39 7.41 22.61
C ASP A 262 -7.25 7.01 23.55
N VAL A 263 -6.42 7.99 23.94
CA VAL A 263 -5.37 7.84 24.94
C VAL A 263 -5.59 8.84 26.05
N PRO A 264 -6.17 8.42 27.18
CA PRO A 264 -6.34 9.29 28.34
C PRO A 264 -5.02 9.89 28.83
N VAL A 265 -5.07 11.13 29.28
CA VAL A 265 -3.87 11.79 29.84
C VAL A 265 -3.32 10.99 31.02
N GLY A 266 -2.03 10.67 30.94
CA GLY A 266 -1.34 9.90 31.99
C GLY A 266 -1.32 8.40 31.78
N ASN A 267 -1.97 7.88 30.75
CA ASN A 267 -1.84 6.47 30.38
C ASN A 267 -0.50 6.22 29.67
N ILE A 268 0.55 6.23 30.45
CA ILE A 268 1.94 6.07 30.00
C ILE A 268 2.58 4.92 30.76
N VAL A 269 3.24 4.04 30.05
CA VAL A 269 4.18 3.05 30.60
C VAL A 269 5.58 3.60 30.42
N PHE A 270 6.32 3.79 31.50
CA PHE A 270 7.70 4.22 31.44
C PHE A 270 8.63 3.01 31.28
N ALA A 271 9.20 2.86 30.08
CA ALA A 271 10.05 1.73 29.74
C ALA A 271 11.28 1.59 30.65
N ASP A 272 11.84 2.71 31.12
CA ASP A 272 12.98 2.76 32.04
C ASP A 272 12.60 2.40 33.49
N GLU A 273 11.32 2.31 33.85
CA GLU A 273 10.86 1.69 35.09
C GLU A 273 10.69 0.16 34.93
N GLU A 274 10.38 -0.28 33.74
CA GLU A 274 10.09 -1.70 33.44
C GLU A 274 11.34 -2.50 33.08
N THR A 275 12.41 -1.86 32.58
CA THR A 275 13.67 -2.54 32.23
C THR A 275 14.87 -1.61 32.32
N ASP A 276 16.07 -2.16 32.17
CA ASP A 276 17.33 -1.42 32.13
C ASP A 276 17.63 -1.00 30.66
N LEU A 277 17.37 0.28 30.34
CA LEU A 277 17.66 0.84 29.03
C LEU A 277 19.17 1.12 28.80
N ASP A 278 20.03 0.96 29.82
CA ASP A 278 21.49 1.00 29.61
C ASP A 278 21.97 -0.26 28.89
N ALA A 279 21.22 -1.37 28.99
CA ALA A 279 21.52 -2.61 28.28
C ALA A 279 20.77 -2.76 26.94
N LEU A 280 19.73 -1.98 26.70
CA LEU A 280 18.89 -2.05 25.50
C LEU A 280 18.99 -0.75 24.68
N ASP A 281 18.93 -0.89 23.35
CA ASP A 281 18.86 0.23 22.38
C ASP A 281 17.41 0.38 21.90
N PRO A 282 16.68 1.44 22.31
CA PRO A 282 15.34 1.69 21.81
C PRO A 282 15.38 2.07 20.33
N VAL A 283 14.68 1.32 19.48
CA VAL A 283 14.52 1.61 18.06
C VAL A 283 13.30 2.52 17.86
N ALA A 284 12.21 2.24 18.57
CA ALA A 284 10.99 3.03 18.55
C ALA A 284 10.33 3.03 19.93
N PHE A 285 9.72 4.15 20.30
CA PHE A 285 8.73 4.27 21.37
C PHE A 285 7.34 4.51 20.77
N GLY A 286 6.29 4.29 21.54
CA GLY A 286 4.90 4.48 21.16
C GLY A 286 4.05 3.28 21.59
N VAL A 287 2.98 3.01 20.86
CA VAL A 287 2.08 1.88 21.18
C VAL A 287 2.69 0.52 20.83
N VAL A 288 3.58 0.50 19.83
CA VAL A 288 4.46 -0.64 19.53
C VAL A 288 5.89 -0.16 19.72
N SER A 289 6.43 -0.43 20.90
CA SER A 289 7.83 -0.09 21.20
C SER A 289 8.74 -1.25 20.87
N ALA A 290 9.95 -0.93 20.43
CA ALA A 290 10.87 -1.92 19.90
C ALA A 290 12.30 -1.67 20.39
N PHE A 291 13.00 -2.74 20.75
CA PHE A 291 14.32 -2.68 21.37
C PHE A 291 15.27 -3.73 20.79
N ASN A 292 16.54 -3.39 20.71
CA ASN A 292 17.61 -4.33 20.46
C ASN A 292 18.56 -4.40 21.67
N PRO A 293 19.17 -5.55 21.97
CA PRO A 293 20.31 -5.61 22.89
C PRO A 293 21.44 -4.70 22.40
N LYS A 294 22.06 -3.92 23.30
CA LYS A 294 23.22 -3.09 22.95
C LYS A 294 24.41 -3.98 22.64
N PRO A 295 25.16 -3.72 21.56
CA PRO A 295 26.35 -4.50 21.23
C PRO A 295 27.38 -4.47 22.38
N GLY A 296 27.89 -5.65 22.75
CA GLY A 296 28.94 -5.78 23.78
C GLY A 296 28.47 -5.65 25.22
N VAL A 297 27.14 -5.56 25.47
CA VAL A 297 26.53 -5.51 26.79
C VAL A 297 25.76 -6.80 27.03
N ASP A 298 25.86 -7.36 28.23
CA ASP A 298 24.96 -8.46 28.65
C ASP A 298 23.56 -7.91 28.96
N ALA A 299 22.65 -8.08 28.01
CA ALA A 299 21.27 -7.64 28.15
C ALA A 299 20.33 -8.67 28.77
N SER A 300 20.83 -9.83 29.19
CA SER A 300 19.99 -10.99 29.64
C SER A 300 19.02 -10.61 30.76
N ALA A 301 19.48 -9.84 31.74
CA ALA A 301 18.63 -9.40 32.85
C ALA A 301 17.57 -8.37 32.41
N ALA A 302 17.92 -7.44 31.54
CA ALA A 302 17.01 -6.45 30.98
C ALA A 302 15.94 -7.11 30.10
N GLU A 303 16.33 -8.04 29.23
CA GLU A 303 15.40 -8.85 28.45
C GLU A 303 14.44 -9.65 29.33
N ALA A 304 14.95 -10.32 30.37
CA ALA A 304 14.12 -11.12 31.26
C ALA A 304 13.08 -10.28 32.01
N ARG A 305 13.45 -9.05 32.41
CA ARG A 305 12.49 -8.11 33.00
C ARG A 305 11.44 -7.69 31.97
N LEU A 306 11.85 -7.27 30.76
CA LEU A 306 10.95 -6.82 29.73
C LEU A 306 9.98 -7.91 29.25
N LEU A 307 10.40 -9.16 29.24
CA LEU A 307 9.56 -10.32 28.90
C LEU A 307 8.69 -10.83 30.05
N GLY A 308 8.84 -10.24 31.24
CA GLY A 308 8.00 -10.53 32.40
C GLY A 308 6.58 -9.96 32.28
N PRO A 309 5.75 -10.10 33.29
CA PRO A 309 4.42 -9.52 33.35
C PRO A 309 4.48 -8.01 33.59
N HIS A 310 3.71 -7.24 32.85
CA HIS A 310 3.54 -5.80 33.00
C HIS A 310 2.06 -5.43 33.07
N ALA A 311 1.74 -4.28 33.66
CA ALA A 311 0.36 -3.88 33.91
C ALA A 311 -0.39 -3.50 32.61
N HIS A 312 0.27 -2.75 31.69
CA HIS A 312 -0.38 -2.17 30.52
C HIS A 312 0.43 -2.35 29.23
N MET A 313 1.29 -3.35 29.20
CA MET A 313 1.97 -3.76 27.98
C MET A 313 2.27 -5.25 28.02
N ARG A 314 2.53 -5.80 26.84
CA ARG A 314 3.01 -7.17 26.67
C ARG A 314 4.18 -7.18 25.71
N CYS A 315 5.29 -7.76 26.16
CA CYS A 315 6.51 -7.82 25.38
C CYS A 315 6.82 -9.24 24.90
N TYR A 316 7.45 -9.34 23.76
CA TYR A 316 7.81 -10.59 23.09
C TYR A 316 9.21 -10.49 22.51
N ARG A 317 9.91 -11.62 22.43
CA ARG A 317 10.92 -11.74 21.37
C ARG A 317 10.23 -11.80 20.02
N LYS A 318 10.85 -11.26 18.98
CA LYS A 318 10.22 -11.18 17.66
C LYS A 318 9.75 -12.53 17.11
N GLN A 319 10.46 -13.63 17.41
CA GLN A 319 10.08 -14.98 17.02
C GLN A 319 8.92 -15.57 17.82
N ASP A 320 8.58 -14.98 18.97
CA ASP A 320 7.53 -15.46 19.89
C ASP A 320 6.23 -14.64 19.74
N LEU A 321 6.20 -13.68 18.81
CA LEU A 321 4.99 -12.93 18.50
C LEU A 321 3.86 -13.85 18.02
N PRO A 322 2.60 -13.54 18.35
CA PRO A 322 1.46 -14.34 17.89
C PRO A 322 1.48 -14.52 16.36
N PRO A 323 1.42 -15.75 15.83
CA PRO A 323 1.54 -16.02 14.38
C PRO A 323 0.53 -15.25 13.51
N ARG A 324 -0.67 -14.95 14.05
CA ARG A 324 -1.71 -14.19 13.35
C ARG A 324 -1.31 -12.76 12.97
N LEU A 325 -0.29 -12.20 13.63
CA LEU A 325 0.20 -10.85 13.34
C LEU A 325 1.01 -10.80 12.05
N ASN A 326 1.46 -11.96 11.54
CA ASN A 326 2.33 -12.06 10.35
C ASN A 326 3.51 -11.08 10.42
N TYR A 327 4.17 -11.04 11.60
CA TYR A 327 5.20 -10.07 11.94
C TYR A 327 6.29 -10.69 12.80
N GLY A 328 7.54 -10.31 12.60
CA GLY A 328 8.66 -10.75 13.42
C GLY A 328 9.79 -11.48 12.65
N LYS A 329 9.63 -11.74 11.35
CA LYS A 329 10.65 -12.47 10.55
C LYS A 329 11.59 -11.53 9.80
N HIS A 330 11.12 -10.34 9.42
CA HIS A 330 11.93 -9.40 8.66
C HIS A 330 13.17 -8.96 9.46
N PRO A 331 14.36 -8.80 8.83
CA PRO A 331 15.59 -8.37 9.52
C PRO A 331 15.46 -7.02 10.24
N ARG A 332 14.65 -6.10 9.70
CA ARG A 332 14.40 -4.76 10.28
C ARG A 332 13.51 -4.80 11.53
N VAL A 333 12.82 -5.91 11.81
CA VAL A 333 12.06 -6.06 13.05
C VAL A 333 13.03 -6.26 14.19
N PRO A 334 13.03 -5.40 15.23
CA PRO A 334 13.92 -5.49 16.38
C PRO A 334 13.72 -6.78 17.19
N ALA A 335 14.72 -7.13 17.99
CA ALA A 335 14.75 -8.38 18.75
C ALA A 335 13.59 -8.50 19.77
N LEU A 336 13.19 -7.38 20.36
CA LEU A 336 12.15 -7.30 21.39
C LEU A 336 11.07 -6.29 20.94
N ILE A 337 9.82 -6.72 21.03
CA ILE A 337 8.64 -5.93 20.67
C ILE A 337 7.72 -5.87 21.88
N CYS A 338 7.36 -4.66 22.30
CA CYS A 338 6.38 -4.40 23.34
C CYS A 338 5.14 -3.74 22.75
N MET A 339 3.99 -4.34 22.97
CA MET A 339 2.68 -3.84 22.55
C MET A 339 1.97 -3.28 23.77
N ALA A 340 1.62 -2.00 23.74
CA ALA A 340 0.80 -1.39 24.79
C ALA A 340 -0.64 -1.91 24.71
N ASP A 341 -1.31 -1.95 25.86
CA ASP A 341 -2.77 -2.12 25.89
C ASP A 341 -3.43 -0.90 25.23
N THR A 342 -4.59 -1.11 24.58
CA THR A 342 -5.31 -0.03 23.90
C THR A 342 -5.59 1.14 24.87
N GLY A 343 -5.26 2.35 24.43
CA GLY A 343 -5.35 3.56 25.24
C GLY A 343 -4.11 3.83 26.12
N TRP A 344 -3.01 3.09 25.94
CA TRP A 344 -1.73 3.33 26.60
C TRP A 344 -0.61 3.56 25.58
N ALA A 345 0.43 4.28 26.00
CA ALA A 345 1.64 4.49 25.21
C ALA A 345 2.89 4.19 26.05
N ILE A 346 3.94 3.70 25.41
CA ILE A 346 5.22 3.36 26.05
C ILE A 346 6.24 4.42 25.65
N ILE A 347 6.95 4.99 26.63
CA ILE A 347 8.02 5.97 26.42
C ILE A 347 9.02 5.87 27.60
N SER A 348 10.22 6.42 27.48
CA SER A 348 11.10 6.62 28.63
C SER A 348 10.96 8.04 29.19
N HIS A 349 11.33 8.25 30.46
CA HIS A 349 11.37 9.59 31.07
C HIS A 349 12.27 10.54 30.27
N GLU A 350 13.43 10.05 29.81
CA GLU A 350 14.34 10.83 28.97
C GLU A 350 13.72 11.23 27.64
N ALA A 351 13.07 10.29 26.95
CA ALA A 351 12.41 10.56 25.68
C ALA A 351 11.23 11.54 25.86
N LEU A 352 10.45 11.41 26.94
CA LEU A 352 9.37 12.32 27.28
C LEU A 352 9.91 13.73 27.54
N ALA A 353 11.00 13.87 28.30
CA ALA A 353 11.60 15.16 28.63
C ALA A 353 12.17 15.91 27.38
N ARG A 354 12.51 15.17 26.32
CA ARG A 354 12.98 15.74 25.05
C ARG A 354 11.86 16.17 24.11
N ARG A 355 10.61 15.80 24.38
CA ARG A 355 9.48 16.16 23.51
C ARG A 355 9.23 17.66 23.53
N THR A 356 9.01 18.22 22.36
CA THR A 356 8.62 19.62 22.18
C THR A 356 7.10 19.79 22.00
N VAL A 357 6.38 18.67 21.84
CA VAL A 357 4.92 18.63 21.70
C VAL A 357 4.31 17.76 22.81
N PRO A 358 3.08 18.04 23.25
CA PRO A 358 2.38 17.21 24.23
C PRO A 358 2.29 15.74 23.80
N MET A 359 2.03 14.85 24.75
CA MET A 359 1.62 13.47 24.43
C MET A 359 0.31 13.49 23.66
N SER A 360 0.21 12.58 22.71
CA SER A 360 -0.99 12.42 21.88
C SER A 360 -2.22 12.09 22.74
N ARG A 361 -3.38 12.55 22.31
CA ARG A 361 -4.69 12.22 22.89
C ARG A 361 -5.37 11.07 22.16
N GLY A 362 -4.87 10.70 20.99
CA GLY A 362 -5.24 9.52 20.23
C GLY A 362 -4.00 8.86 19.65
N GLU A 363 -4.00 7.55 19.60
CA GLU A 363 -2.90 6.75 19.06
C GLU A 363 -3.44 5.58 18.23
N HIS A 364 -2.60 5.10 17.36
CA HIS A 364 -2.80 3.92 16.53
C HIS A 364 -1.54 3.05 16.52
N GLY A 365 -1.61 1.85 15.92
CA GLY A 365 -0.49 0.90 15.97
C GLY A 365 -0.76 -0.30 16.89
N TYR A 366 -1.86 -0.28 17.64
CA TYR A 366 -2.30 -1.37 18.50
C TYR A 366 -2.54 -2.68 17.72
N ASP A 367 -2.87 -3.73 18.45
CA ASP A 367 -3.30 -4.98 17.84
C ASP A 367 -4.34 -4.71 16.74
N ASN A 368 -4.11 -5.26 15.57
CA ASN A 368 -4.96 -5.00 14.40
C ASN A 368 -6.39 -5.58 14.53
N LEU A 369 -6.64 -6.44 15.51
CA LEU A 369 -8.00 -6.92 15.81
C LEU A 369 -8.81 -5.94 16.68
N GLU A 370 -8.15 -4.94 17.29
CA GLU A 370 -8.85 -3.93 18.08
C GLU A 370 -9.86 -3.15 17.21
N PRO A 371 -11.12 -3.03 17.66
CA PRO A 371 -12.14 -2.34 16.87
C PRO A 371 -11.76 -0.90 16.48
N THR A 372 -10.99 -0.23 17.33
CA THR A 372 -10.52 1.14 17.10
C THR A 372 -9.45 1.25 16.01
N MET A 373 -8.82 0.13 15.63
CA MET A 373 -7.84 0.06 14.54
C MET A 373 -8.48 -0.24 13.18
N ARG A 374 -9.76 -0.59 13.12
CA ARG A 374 -10.46 -0.89 11.87
C ARG A 374 -10.41 0.28 10.90
N ALA A 375 -10.20 -0.04 9.63
CA ALA A 375 -10.02 0.91 8.55
C ALA A 375 -11.25 0.97 7.62
N LEU A 376 -11.40 2.10 6.95
CA LEU A 376 -12.43 2.34 5.93
C LEU A 376 -12.11 1.62 4.62
N PHE A 377 -13.15 1.15 3.93
CA PHE A 377 -13.11 0.82 2.51
C PHE A 377 -14.43 1.21 1.84
N VAL A 378 -14.33 2.02 0.80
CA VAL A 378 -15.43 2.40 -0.11
C VAL A 378 -14.89 2.35 -1.53
N ALA A 379 -15.61 1.75 -2.46
CA ALA A 379 -15.25 1.74 -3.87
C ALA A 379 -16.46 2.08 -4.75
N ARG A 380 -16.23 2.87 -5.79
CA ARG A 380 -17.26 3.32 -6.74
C ARG A 380 -16.65 3.41 -8.15
N GLY A 381 -17.37 3.04 -9.17
CA GLY A 381 -16.93 3.21 -10.54
C GLY A 381 -17.58 2.24 -11.51
N PRO A 382 -17.19 2.28 -12.80
CA PRO A 382 -17.80 1.43 -13.83
C PRO A 382 -17.56 -0.07 -13.61
N SER A 383 -16.49 -0.43 -12.89
CA SER A 383 -16.18 -1.83 -12.54
C SER A 383 -16.76 -2.27 -11.20
N ILE A 384 -17.45 -1.38 -10.47
CA ILE A 384 -17.95 -1.63 -9.12
C ILE A 384 -19.47 -1.70 -9.12
N ARG A 385 -20.03 -2.69 -8.46
CA ARG A 385 -21.49 -2.82 -8.23
C ARG A 385 -21.95 -1.82 -7.20
N ARG A 386 -23.17 -1.30 -7.41
CA ARG A 386 -23.80 -0.33 -6.50
C ARG A 386 -24.53 -1.04 -5.36
N GLY A 387 -24.54 -0.39 -4.19
CA GLY A 387 -25.31 -0.83 -3.02
C GLY A 387 -24.82 -2.14 -2.39
N VAL A 388 -23.54 -2.49 -2.56
CA VAL A 388 -22.96 -3.70 -1.99
C VAL A 388 -22.31 -3.38 -0.66
N THR A 389 -22.59 -4.20 0.36
CA THR A 389 -21.84 -4.22 1.61
C THR A 389 -21.04 -5.51 1.68
N LEU A 390 -19.72 -5.38 1.73
CA LEU A 390 -18.77 -6.48 1.87
C LEU A 390 -18.63 -6.90 3.33
N ALA A 391 -18.35 -8.18 3.56
CA ALA A 391 -17.82 -8.65 4.83
C ALA A 391 -16.46 -8.00 5.13
N PRO A 392 -15.99 -8.04 6.38
CA PRO A 392 -14.62 -7.61 6.69
C PRO A 392 -13.57 -8.39 5.92
N PHE A 393 -12.53 -7.70 5.44
CA PHE A 393 -11.42 -8.30 4.71
C PHE A 393 -10.08 -7.63 5.07
N PRO A 394 -8.92 -8.28 4.90
CA PRO A 394 -7.62 -7.71 5.22
C PRO A 394 -7.15 -6.72 4.13
N ASN A 395 -6.43 -5.69 4.52
CA ASN A 395 -5.98 -4.61 3.61
C ASN A 395 -5.02 -5.07 2.50
N VAL A 396 -4.37 -6.22 2.64
CA VAL A 396 -3.57 -6.85 1.56
C VAL A 396 -4.40 -7.13 0.30
N ASP A 397 -5.73 -7.29 0.41
CA ASP A 397 -6.63 -7.58 -0.70
C ASP A 397 -6.88 -6.38 -1.61
N VAL A 398 -6.52 -5.17 -1.16
CA VAL A 398 -6.67 -3.96 -1.99
C VAL A 398 -5.74 -4.00 -3.20
N TYR A 399 -4.51 -4.50 -3.06
CA TYR A 399 -3.58 -4.61 -4.19
C TYR A 399 -4.09 -5.47 -5.35
N PRO A 400 -4.54 -6.73 -5.14
CA PRO A 400 -5.12 -7.51 -6.24
C PRO A 400 -6.40 -6.88 -6.82
N LEU A 401 -7.17 -6.11 -6.04
CA LEU A 401 -8.27 -5.31 -6.57
C LEU A 401 -7.74 -4.22 -7.52
N LEU A 402 -6.74 -3.45 -7.11
CA LEU A 402 -6.15 -2.39 -7.96
C LEU A 402 -5.59 -2.97 -9.26
N ALA A 403 -4.86 -4.09 -9.19
CA ALA A 403 -4.34 -4.78 -10.37
C ALA A 403 -5.48 -5.23 -11.31
N TYR A 404 -6.56 -5.82 -10.76
CA TYR A 404 -7.75 -6.19 -11.53
C TYR A 404 -8.40 -4.98 -12.22
N LEU A 405 -8.58 -3.87 -11.50
CA LEU A 405 -9.19 -2.65 -12.05
C LEU A 405 -8.33 -2.01 -13.14
N LEU A 406 -7.02 -2.09 -13.02
CA LEU A 406 -6.05 -1.64 -14.03
C LEU A 406 -5.91 -2.62 -15.20
N GLY A 407 -6.35 -3.87 -15.02
CA GLY A 407 -6.20 -4.96 -16.00
C GLY A 407 -4.74 -5.36 -16.22
N ILE A 408 -3.94 -5.32 -15.17
CA ILE A 408 -2.55 -5.80 -15.14
C ILE A 408 -2.46 -7.05 -14.27
N ASP A 409 -1.45 -7.88 -14.53
CA ASP A 409 -1.21 -9.06 -13.71
C ASP A 409 -0.61 -8.67 -12.36
N PRO A 410 -1.22 -9.06 -11.22
CA PRO A 410 -0.65 -8.78 -9.92
C PRO A 410 0.65 -9.56 -9.71
N LEU A 411 1.65 -8.91 -9.13
CA LEU A 411 2.84 -9.62 -8.64
C LEU A 411 2.48 -10.54 -7.46
N PRO A 412 3.34 -11.52 -7.12
CA PRO A 412 3.13 -12.36 -5.94
C PRO A 412 2.90 -11.52 -4.69
N ASN A 413 1.77 -11.73 -4.04
CA ASN A 413 1.31 -10.94 -2.90
C ASN A 413 0.59 -11.85 -1.87
N ASP A 414 0.21 -11.28 -0.73
CA ASP A 414 -0.45 -12.00 0.38
C ASP A 414 -1.98 -11.84 0.35
N GLY A 415 -2.51 -11.05 -0.60
CA GLY A 415 -3.94 -10.75 -0.71
C GLY A 415 -4.70 -11.66 -1.66
N HIS A 416 -6.03 -11.63 -1.56
CA HIS A 416 -6.96 -12.39 -2.36
C HIS A 416 -8.07 -11.50 -2.92
N LEU A 417 -8.29 -11.54 -4.24
CA LEU A 417 -9.40 -10.80 -4.87
C LEU A 417 -10.78 -11.38 -4.52
N ASP A 418 -10.83 -12.63 -4.05
CA ASP A 418 -12.08 -13.35 -3.80
C ASP A 418 -12.98 -12.65 -2.76
N ASP A 419 -12.39 -12.04 -1.73
CA ASP A 419 -13.12 -11.34 -0.68
C ASP A 419 -13.83 -10.07 -1.22
N LEU A 420 -13.36 -9.53 -2.34
CA LEU A 420 -13.91 -8.33 -2.99
C LEU A 420 -14.76 -8.63 -4.23
N ARG A 421 -14.83 -9.90 -4.69
CA ARG A 421 -15.56 -10.27 -5.92
C ARG A 421 -17.02 -9.88 -5.92
N ALA A 422 -17.68 -9.88 -4.76
CA ALA A 422 -19.09 -9.50 -4.66
C ALA A 422 -19.32 -8.03 -5.07
N ALA A 423 -18.31 -7.17 -4.93
CA ALA A 423 -18.37 -5.78 -5.33
C ALA A 423 -18.07 -5.54 -6.81
N LEU A 424 -17.56 -6.55 -7.55
CA LEU A 424 -17.12 -6.35 -8.93
C LEU A 424 -18.24 -6.62 -9.93
N VAL A 425 -18.32 -5.79 -10.96
CA VAL A 425 -19.12 -6.06 -12.17
C VAL A 425 -18.40 -7.17 -12.94
N ALA A 426 -19.13 -8.19 -13.39
CA ALA A 426 -18.55 -9.22 -14.23
C ALA A 426 -17.95 -8.57 -15.50
N PRO A 427 -16.77 -9.00 -15.97
CA PRO A 427 -16.25 -8.51 -17.23
C PRO A 427 -17.28 -8.79 -18.35
N PRO A 428 -17.42 -7.89 -19.34
CA PRO A 428 -18.24 -8.19 -20.51
C PRO A 428 -17.72 -9.47 -21.17
N HIS A 429 -18.62 -10.43 -21.40
CA HIS A 429 -18.34 -11.72 -22.03
C HIS A 429 -17.89 -11.57 -23.48
#